data_28c70b6834ca3edb80031e36aeaaf519
#
_entry.id   28c70b6834ca3edb80031e36aeaaf519
#
_cell.length_a   1.000
_cell.length_b   1.000
_cell.length_c   1.000
_cell.angle_alpha   90.00
_cell.angle_beta   90.00
_cell.angle_gamma   90.00
#
_symmetry.space_group_name_H-M   'P 1'
#
loop_
_entity.id
_entity.type
_entity.pdbx_description
1 polymer ?
#
loop_
_entity_poly.entity_id
_entity_poly.type
_entity_poly.pdbx_seq_one_letter_code
_entity_poly.pdbx_strand_id
1 'polypeptide(L)'
;MINSKEKIIEHFNSGIKDVKDFKIGVEHEKFLFNNKDNTRIDYKKVKEMFTALTEFGWNPVLENGNIIGLNNGNKNISLEPHYFLELLQRYIMYQLNRLYHQV
;
A
#
# COMPACT_ATOMS: atom_id res chain seq x y z
N MET A 1 20.99 -6.75 6.62
CA MET A 1 20.36 -7.01 7.94
C MET A 1 20.99 -6.10 8.98
N ILE A 2 20.18 -5.41 9.75
CA ILE A 2 20.65 -4.58 10.88
C ILE A 2 20.99 -5.49 12.03
N ASN A 3 22.26 -5.54 12.44
CA ASN A 3 22.74 -6.49 13.45
C ASN A 3 23.60 -5.86 14.56
N SER A 4 23.64 -4.54 14.63
CA SER A 4 24.35 -3.83 15.70
C SER A 4 23.56 -2.62 16.18
N LYS A 5 23.82 -2.19 17.41
CA LYS A 5 23.20 -1.00 18.00
C LYS A 5 23.53 0.26 17.18
N GLU A 6 24.77 0.37 16.73
CA GLU A 6 25.24 1.51 15.95
C GLU A 6 24.47 1.63 14.62
N LYS A 7 24.27 0.52 13.93
CA LYS A 7 23.52 0.49 12.68
C LYS A 7 22.05 0.84 12.88
N ILE A 8 21.47 0.42 14.00
CA ILE A 8 20.09 0.80 14.36
C ILE A 8 19.99 2.32 14.55
N ILE A 9 20.92 2.91 15.31
CA ILE A 9 20.98 4.36 15.54
C ILE A 9 21.17 5.10 14.23
N GLU A 10 22.08 4.68 13.37
CA GLU A 10 22.28 5.26 12.03
C GLU A 10 21.01 5.22 11.19
N HIS A 11 20.30 4.12 11.22
CA HIS A 11 19.05 3.96 10.48
C HIS A 11 18.00 5.00 10.93
N PHE A 12 17.81 5.15 12.24
CA PHE A 12 16.89 6.17 12.77
C PHE A 12 17.35 7.59 12.48
N ASN A 13 18.66 7.87 12.66
CA ASN A 13 19.21 9.20 12.38
C ASN A 13 19.09 9.61 10.92
N SER A 14 19.19 8.64 10.00
CA SER A 14 19.02 8.89 8.56
C SER A 14 17.62 9.38 8.19
N GLY A 15 16.63 9.11 9.04
CA GLY A 15 15.25 9.58 8.86
C GLY A 15 14.98 10.98 9.43
N ILE A 16 15.93 11.57 10.16
CA ILE A 16 15.77 12.90 10.73
C ILE A 16 15.80 13.94 9.61
N LYS A 17 14.82 14.83 9.62
CA LYS A 17 14.64 15.89 8.61
C LYS A 17 14.45 17.23 9.29
N ASP A 18 14.84 18.29 8.61
CA ASP A 18 14.46 19.65 9.00
C ASP A 18 12.94 19.83 8.89
N VAL A 19 12.39 20.73 9.70
CA VAL A 19 10.95 21.03 9.70
C VAL A 19 10.44 21.41 8.31
N LYS A 20 11.24 22.13 7.53
CA LYS A 20 10.91 22.50 6.14
C LYS A 20 10.69 21.31 5.21
N ASP A 21 11.27 20.15 5.55
CA ASP A 21 11.19 18.93 4.76
C ASP A 21 10.14 17.94 5.30
N PHE A 22 9.37 18.34 6.29
CA PHE A 22 8.30 17.53 6.84
C PHE A 22 7.18 17.34 5.82
N LYS A 23 6.66 16.12 5.78
CA LYS A 23 5.63 15.69 4.86
C LYS A 23 4.54 14.96 5.61
N ILE A 24 3.33 15.08 5.13
CA ILE A 24 2.19 14.34 5.65
C ILE A 24 1.85 13.23 4.66
N GLY A 25 1.75 12.00 5.18
CA GLY A 25 1.19 10.87 4.46
C GLY A 25 -0.31 10.79 4.71
N VAL A 26 -1.04 10.37 3.69
CA VAL A 26 -2.48 10.09 3.79
C VAL A 26 -2.70 8.64 3.44
N GLU A 27 -3.44 7.94 4.30
CA GLU A 27 -3.83 6.54 4.11
C GLU A 27 -5.35 6.45 4.01
N HIS A 28 -5.82 5.66 3.04
CA HIS A 28 -7.23 5.34 2.87
C HIS A 28 -7.40 3.83 2.83
N GLU A 29 -8.18 3.30 3.73
CA GLU A 29 -8.56 1.90 3.74
C GLU A 29 -9.93 1.75 3.08
N LYS A 30 -10.05 0.76 2.21
CA LYS A 30 -11.29 0.52 1.47
C LYS A 30 -11.62 -0.97 1.41
N PHE A 31 -12.86 -1.28 1.69
CA PHE A 31 -13.43 -2.60 1.42
C PHE A 31 -14.11 -2.56 0.05
N LEU A 32 -13.86 -3.58 -0.75
CA LEU A 32 -14.40 -3.69 -2.10
C LEU A 32 -15.52 -4.72 -2.15
N PHE A 33 -16.60 -4.35 -2.81
CA PHE A 33 -17.80 -5.16 -2.95
C PHE A 33 -18.23 -5.27 -4.40
N ASN A 34 -18.88 -6.38 -4.72
CA ASN A 34 -19.56 -6.52 -6.01
C ASN A 34 -20.75 -5.56 -6.08
N ASN A 35 -20.84 -4.82 -7.17
CA ASN A 35 -21.89 -3.83 -7.35
C ASN A 35 -23.30 -4.43 -7.47
N LYS A 36 -23.39 -5.69 -7.91
CA LYS A 36 -24.68 -6.36 -8.16
C LYS A 36 -25.36 -6.88 -6.90
N ASP A 37 -24.60 -7.42 -5.97
CA ASP A 37 -25.13 -8.17 -4.82
C ASP A 37 -24.52 -7.74 -3.48
N ASN A 38 -23.63 -6.73 -3.49
CA ASN A 38 -22.92 -6.23 -2.32
C ASN A 38 -22.11 -7.31 -1.56
N THR A 39 -21.77 -8.40 -2.22
CA THR A 39 -20.82 -9.38 -1.67
C THR A 39 -19.40 -8.85 -1.80
N ARG A 40 -18.52 -9.24 -0.89
CA ARG A 40 -17.12 -8.87 -1.00
C ARG A 40 -16.48 -9.51 -2.22
N ILE A 41 -15.62 -8.76 -2.87
CA ILE A 41 -14.88 -9.29 -4.01
C ILE A 41 -13.80 -10.27 -3.52
N ASP A 42 -13.53 -11.27 -4.33
CA ASP A 42 -12.45 -12.22 -4.10
C ASP A 42 -11.10 -11.70 -4.64
N TYR A 43 -10.04 -12.42 -4.37
CA TYR A 43 -8.70 -12.07 -4.85
C TYR A 43 -8.63 -12.03 -6.39
N LYS A 44 -9.35 -12.88 -7.09
CA LYS A 44 -9.37 -12.89 -8.56
C LYS A 44 -9.81 -11.54 -9.11
N LYS A 45 -10.84 -10.94 -8.54
CA LYS A 45 -11.32 -9.60 -8.92
C LYS A 45 -10.30 -8.50 -8.58
N VAL A 46 -9.66 -8.61 -7.42
CA VAL A 46 -8.59 -7.68 -7.03
C VAL A 46 -7.42 -7.77 -8.02
N LYS A 47 -7.02 -8.98 -8.38
CA LYS A 47 -5.96 -9.22 -9.37
C LYS A 47 -6.31 -8.62 -10.74
N GLU A 48 -7.52 -8.80 -11.21
CA GLU A 48 -7.99 -8.19 -12.46
C GLU A 48 -7.90 -6.66 -12.41
N MET A 49 -8.36 -6.07 -11.32
CA MET A 49 -8.31 -4.62 -11.12
C MET A 49 -6.87 -4.11 -11.05
N PHE A 50 -6.00 -4.77 -10.28
CA PHE A 50 -4.60 -4.37 -10.17
C PHE A 50 -3.87 -4.51 -11.52
N THR A 51 -4.15 -5.56 -12.26
CA THR A 51 -3.58 -5.76 -13.60
C THR A 51 -4.01 -4.65 -14.55
N ALA A 52 -5.28 -4.25 -14.52
CA ALA A 52 -5.75 -3.14 -15.32
C ALA A 52 -5.06 -1.81 -14.96
N LEU A 53 -4.80 -1.57 -13.68
CA LEU A 53 -4.11 -0.35 -13.23
C LEU A 53 -2.65 -0.28 -13.70
N THR A 54 -2.03 -1.39 -14.04
CA THR A 54 -0.66 -1.37 -14.61
C THR A 54 -0.60 -0.64 -15.96
N GLU A 55 -1.69 -0.60 -16.69
CA GLU A 55 -1.78 0.17 -17.95
C GLU A 55 -1.74 1.70 -17.73
N PHE A 56 -2.01 2.14 -16.51
CA PHE A 56 -1.98 3.54 -16.10
C PHE A 56 -0.70 3.95 -15.36
N GLY A 57 0.37 3.20 -15.55
CA GLY A 57 1.67 3.54 -14.97
C GLY A 57 1.89 3.02 -13.55
N TRP A 58 1.03 2.14 -13.06
CA TRP A 58 1.26 1.46 -11.79
C TRP A 58 2.15 0.24 -11.97
N ASN A 59 3.14 0.09 -11.10
CA ASN A 59 4.05 -1.05 -11.12
C ASN A 59 3.59 -2.11 -10.12
N PRO A 60 3.48 -3.38 -10.55
CA PRO A 60 3.02 -4.44 -9.66
C PRO A 60 4.04 -4.80 -8.59
N VAL A 61 3.55 -5.04 -7.39
CA VAL A 61 4.30 -5.69 -6.31
C VAL A 61 3.83 -7.13 -6.22
N LEU A 62 4.75 -8.06 -6.36
CA LEU A 62 4.45 -9.49 -6.44
C LEU A 62 4.94 -10.23 -5.19
N GLU A 63 4.15 -11.18 -4.76
CA GLU A 63 4.53 -12.20 -3.77
C GLU A 63 4.16 -13.58 -4.31
N ASN A 64 5.15 -14.45 -4.45
CA ASN A 64 4.97 -15.77 -5.04
C ASN A 64 4.24 -15.75 -6.39
N GLY A 65 4.55 -14.79 -7.24
CA GLY A 65 3.93 -14.60 -8.54
C GLY A 65 2.52 -13.97 -8.51
N ASN A 66 2.00 -13.67 -7.33
CA ASN A 66 0.71 -13.02 -7.17
C ASN A 66 0.87 -11.52 -6.91
N ILE A 67 0.05 -10.73 -7.58
CA ILE A 67 0.04 -9.29 -7.39
C ILE A 67 -0.65 -8.95 -6.06
N ILE A 68 0.08 -8.33 -5.15
CA ILE A 68 -0.40 -7.95 -3.82
C ILE A 68 -0.42 -6.44 -3.59
N GLY A 69 0.05 -5.69 -4.53
CA GLY A 69 0.09 -4.25 -4.44
C GLY A 69 0.55 -3.60 -5.73
N LEU A 70 0.56 -2.29 -5.70
CA LEU A 70 0.97 -1.45 -6.82
C LEU A 70 1.74 -0.25 -6.30
N ASN A 71 2.77 0.16 -7.03
CA ASN A 71 3.52 1.38 -6.76
C ASN A 71 3.48 2.32 -7.95
N ASN A 72 3.38 3.61 -7.65
CA ASN A 72 3.55 4.67 -8.65
C ASN A 72 4.24 5.88 -7.99
N GLY A 73 5.54 5.99 -8.16
CA GLY A 73 6.34 7.00 -7.48
C GLY A 73 6.27 6.83 -5.96
N ASN A 74 5.81 7.85 -5.26
CA ASN A 74 5.63 7.83 -3.81
C ASN A 74 4.22 7.43 -3.36
N LYS A 75 3.43 6.88 -4.27
CA LYS A 75 2.09 6.36 -4.00
C LYS A 75 2.13 4.86 -4.02
N ASN A 76 1.38 4.23 -3.14
CA ASN A 76 1.21 2.79 -3.18
C ASN A 76 -0.24 2.38 -2.89
N ILE A 77 -0.57 1.23 -3.39
CA ILE A 77 -1.79 0.50 -3.04
C ILE A 77 -1.33 -0.85 -2.54
N SER A 78 -1.75 -1.24 -1.35
CA SER A 78 -1.43 -2.56 -0.81
C SER A 78 -2.70 -3.33 -0.48
N LEU A 79 -2.63 -4.63 -0.69
CA LEU A 79 -3.68 -5.55 -0.31
C LEU A 79 -3.35 -6.09 1.08
N GLU A 80 -4.17 -5.72 2.06
CA GLU A 80 -3.99 -6.17 3.42
C GLU A 80 -4.83 -7.43 3.70
N PRO A 81 -4.26 -8.45 4.34
CA PRO A 81 -5.03 -9.59 4.78
C PRO A 81 -5.96 -9.19 5.92
N HIS A 82 -7.19 -9.65 5.87
CA HIS A 82 -8.11 -9.48 6.98
C HIS A 82 -7.89 -10.59 8.02
N TYR A 83 -7.67 -10.23 9.26
CA TYR A 83 -7.30 -11.17 10.34
C TYR A 83 -8.41 -12.08 10.83
N PHE A 84 -9.60 -12.06 10.26
CA PHE A 84 -10.68 -12.96 10.67
C PHE A 84 -10.66 -14.28 9.91
N LEU A 85 -10.59 -15.33 10.68
CA LEU A 85 -10.17 -16.70 10.43
C LEU A 85 -10.87 -17.47 9.31
N GLU A 86 -12.03 -17.09 8.83
CA GLU A 86 -12.79 -17.99 7.96
C GLU A 86 -13.12 -17.44 6.58
N LEU A 87 -12.86 -16.20 6.38
CA LEU A 87 -13.11 -15.56 5.11
C LEU A 87 -11.85 -14.80 4.74
N LEU A 88 -11.25 -15.17 3.65
CA LEU A 88 -10.16 -14.41 3.02
C LEU A 88 -10.65 -12.99 2.67
N GLN A 89 -10.99 -12.25 3.70
CA GLN A 89 -11.43 -10.87 3.58
C GLN A 89 -10.19 -10.02 3.45
N ARG A 90 -10.11 -9.31 2.36
CA ARG A 90 -9.00 -8.41 2.11
C ARG A 90 -9.54 -7.02 1.88
N TYR A 91 -8.86 -6.05 2.40
CA TYR A 91 -9.10 -4.65 2.07
C TYR A 91 -7.89 -4.07 1.33
N ILE A 92 -8.12 -3.01 0.62
CA ILE A 92 -7.06 -2.28 -0.06
C ILE A 92 -6.74 -1.06 0.78
N MET A 93 -5.50 -0.96 1.20
CA MET A 93 -4.96 0.25 1.80
C MET A 93 -4.31 1.08 0.71
N TYR A 94 -4.77 2.29 0.57
CA TYR A 94 -4.24 3.25 -0.37
C TYR A 94 -3.44 4.30 0.41
N GLN A 95 -2.14 4.28 0.24
CA GLN A 95 -1.25 5.25 0.85
C GLN A 95 -0.87 6.31 -0.18
N LEU A 96 -1.24 7.51 0.10
CA LEU A 96 -0.76 8.68 -0.61
C LEU A 96 0.28 9.36 0.26
N ASN A 97 1.55 9.05 0.04
CA ASN A 97 2.63 9.87 0.56
C ASN A 97 2.68 11.18 -0.23
N ARG A 98 1.70 12.01 -0.02
CA ARG A 98 1.66 13.30 -0.69
C ARG A 98 2.34 14.33 0.18
N LEU A 99 3.33 14.96 -0.42
CA LEU A 99 3.76 16.28 -0.02
C LEU A 99 2.60 17.25 -0.16
N TYR A 100 1.97 17.56 0.93
CA TYR A 100 1.21 18.79 0.96
C TYR A 100 2.20 19.94 1.07
N HIS A 101 2.51 20.54 -0.06
CA HIS A 101 2.91 21.92 0.00
C HIS A 101 1.70 22.67 0.52
N GLN A 102 1.76 23.06 1.76
CA GLN A 102 0.89 24.11 2.22
C GLN A 102 1.20 25.35 1.41
N VAL A 103 0.20 25.77 0.76
CA VAL A 103 0.14 27.13 0.26
C VAL A 103 0.29 28.11 1.42
#